data_225af71886a6e81708f8c8dc3d6c2a35
#
_entry.id   225af71886a6e81708f8c8dc3d6c2a35
#
_cell.length_a   1.000
_cell.length_b   1.000
_cell.length_c   1.000
_cell.angle_alpha   90.00
_cell.angle_beta   90.00
_cell.angle_gamma   90.00
#
_symmetry.space_group_name_H-M   'P 1'
#
loop_
_entity.id
_entity.type
_entity.pdbx_description
1 polymer ?
#
loop_
_entity_poly.entity_id
_entity_poly.type
_entity_poly.pdbx_seq_one_letter_code
_entity_poly.pdbx_strand_id
1 'polypeptide(L)'
;MQGLKSANSTIEFTRACARSDDVVVVNAVMTESDVYTPESRIFRFEHDARIGEQWYFDDFDFHMQDIILFSNPEIDATTDYLTYLSSEGDVYHGWWKGNFREKIPGAGTWVTDAKGHGRMSAITQVGDKLYACGQGGQIYRRQGRDNWSLLTHKLLFDMASYQKKKEGRPRTDDPGYLSWLREFQQQAPKNISLNAIKGLSEDAIYVCGSEGTRPVLYFWDGSALHELKVHLEEAALTGIYIEHADSVWICGREGVLLHGSYARGFTPVNLRQQLNLFHMITPYRGKLILPSSVRPGGLFELAPGTSDLRRFSPALPKLRGEYIFYAGAVGDVLWVVGQKDILRFDGNEWERIEHPDL
;
A
#
# COMPACT_ATOMS: atom_id res chain seq x y z
N MET A 1 19.57 -25.49 0.47
CA MET A 1 19.85 -24.07 0.73
C MET A 1 20.43 -23.94 2.13
N GLN A 2 21.69 -23.52 2.27
CA GLN A 2 22.23 -23.18 3.59
C GLN A 2 21.86 -21.72 3.85
N GLY A 3 20.90 -21.49 4.73
CA GLY A 3 20.53 -20.17 5.21
C GLY A 3 21.72 -19.55 5.94
N LEU A 4 22.04 -18.32 5.59
CA LEU A 4 22.98 -17.49 6.35
C LEU A 4 22.32 -17.14 7.69
N LYS A 5 22.41 -18.02 8.66
CA LYS A 5 22.13 -17.68 10.05
C LYS A 5 23.26 -16.80 10.57
N SER A 6 23.15 -15.48 10.39
CA SER A 6 23.77 -14.54 11.32
C SER A 6 22.94 -14.60 12.60
N ALA A 7 23.58 -14.82 13.74
CA ALA A 7 22.93 -14.98 15.03
C ALA A 7 22.08 -13.78 15.50
N ASN A 8 22.04 -12.68 14.73
CA ASN A 8 21.41 -11.40 15.08
C ASN A 8 20.54 -10.80 13.97
N SER A 9 20.31 -11.46 12.83
CA SER A 9 19.44 -10.90 11.79
C SER A 9 17.97 -11.10 12.13
N THR A 10 17.21 -10.03 12.24
CA THR A 10 15.76 -10.08 12.38
C THR A 10 15.11 -9.77 11.04
N ILE A 11 14.28 -10.70 10.57
CA ILE A 11 13.45 -10.51 9.38
C ILE A 11 12.13 -9.86 9.82
N GLU A 12 11.72 -8.79 9.13
CA GLU A 12 10.42 -8.16 9.30
C GLU A 12 9.69 -8.09 7.97
N PHE A 13 8.48 -8.61 7.94
CA PHE A 13 7.63 -8.51 6.75
C PHE A 13 6.96 -7.13 6.67
N THR A 14 6.87 -6.57 5.46
CA THR A 14 6.36 -5.21 5.26
C THR A 14 5.27 -5.09 4.20
N ARG A 15 5.24 -6.01 3.24
CA ARG A 15 4.24 -6.07 2.17
C ARG A 15 3.93 -7.51 1.84
N ALA A 16 2.74 -7.76 1.29
CA ALA A 16 2.36 -9.09 0.85
C ALA A 16 1.37 -9.04 -0.31
N CYS A 17 1.30 -10.15 -1.06
CA CYS A 17 0.32 -10.40 -2.11
C CYS A 17 -0.04 -11.89 -2.12
N ALA A 18 -1.29 -12.23 -1.84
CA ALA A 18 -1.80 -13.58 -2.06
C ALA A 18 -1.98 -13.81 -3.57
N ARG A 19 -1.30 -14.80 -4.12
CA ARG A 19 -1.38 -15.13 -5.54
C ARG A 19 -2.42 -16.20 -5.82
N SER A 20 -2.49 -17.19 -4.97
CA SER A 20 -3.47 -18.28 -5.03
C SER A 20 -3.81 -18.74 -3.61
N ASP A 21 -4.66 -19.73 -3.49
CA ASP A 21 -4.92 -20.45 -2.24
C ASP A 21 -3.68 -21.15 -1.67
N ASP A 22 -2.69 -21.45 -2.53
CA ASP A 22 -1.44 -22.13 -2.18
C ASP A 22 -0.23 -21.20 -2.13
N VAL A 23 -0.30 -19.99 -2.72
CA VAL A 23 0.88 -19.14 -2.92
C VAL A 23 0.68 -17.77 -2.33
N VAL A 24 1.58 -17.39 -1.43
CA VAL A 24 1.72 -16.03 -0.93
C VAL A 24 3.12 -15.49 -1.20
N VAL A 25 3.19 -14.22 -1.56
CA VAL A 25 4.45 -13.49 -1.76
C VAL A 25 4.55 -12.41 -0.70
N VAL A 26 5.70 -12.32 -0.03
CA VAL A 26 5.93 -11.36 1.04
C VAL A 26 7.24 -10.62 0.85
N ASN A 27 7.23 -9.31 1.06
CA ASN A 27 8.44 -8.53 1.16
C ASN A 27 8.95 -8.53 2.60
N ALA A 28 10.25 -8.75 2.74
CA ALA A 28 10.95 -8.66 4.01
C ALA A 28 12.06 -7.62 3.96
N VAL A 29 12.26 -6.94 5.07
CA VAL A 29 13.41 -6.11 5.37
C VAL A 29 14.22 -6.85 6.44
N MET A 30 15.54 -6.90 6.25
CA MET A 30 16.45 -7.50 7.20
C MET A 30 17.11 -6.39 8.01
N THR A 31 16.97 -6.46 9.34
CA THR A 31 17.67 -5.56 10.26
C THR A 31 18.87 -6.31 10.82
N GLU A 32 20.03 -5.70 10.68
CA GLU A 32 21.34 -6.17 11.16
C GLU A 32 21.91 -7.40 10.45
N SER A 33 22.83 -7.19 9.53
CA SER A 33 23.81 -8.20 9.14
C SER A 33 25.16 -7.53 8.87
N ASP A 34 26.24 -8.18 9.31
CA ASP A 34 27.63 -7.78 9.03
C ASP A 34 28.06 -8.09 7.59
N VAL A 35 27.16 -8.64 6.79
CA VAL A 35 27.39 -9.05 5.39
C VAL A 35 26.31 -8.38 4.54
N TYR A 36 26.54 -8.27 3.24
CA TYR A 36 25.60 -7.69 2.27
C TYR A 36 24.12 -7.98 2.60
N THR A 37 23.39 -6.92 2.91
CA THR A 37 21.95 -6.99 3.22
C THR A 37 21.20 -6.31 2.08
N PRO A 38 20.34 -7.01 1.35
CA PRO A 38 19.50 -6.38 0.34
C PRO A 38 18.53 -5.39 1.00
N GLU A 39 18.17 -4.32 0.29
CA GLU A 39 17.16 -3.36 0.78
C GLU A 39 15.77 -4.00 0.90
N SER A 40 15.50 -5.00 0.06
CA SER A 40 14.28 -5.82 0.13
C SER A 40 14.58 -7.25 -0.28
N ARG A 41 14.00 -8.20 0.40
CA ARG A 41 13.95 -9.61 -0.01
C ARG A 41 12.51 -10.04 -0.21
N ILE A 42 12.20 -10.55 -1.39
CA ILE A 42 10.88 -11.09 -1.69
C ILE A 42 10.93 -12.59 -1.46
N PHE A 43 10.13 -13.07 -0.53
CA PHE A 43 9.87 -14.48 -0.35
C PHE A 43 8.61 -14.89 -1.07
N ARG A 44 8.64 -16.03 -1.72
CA ARG A 44 7.48 -16.75 -2.24
C ARG A 44 7.35 -18.06 -1.49
N PHE A 45 6.22 -18.26 -0.86
CA PHE A 45 5.85 -19.51 -0.22
C PHE A 45 4.82 -20.25 -1.07
N GLU A 46 5.05 -21.54 -1.29
CA GLU A 46 4.16 -22.46 -2.00
C GLU A 46 3.74 -23.58 -1.03
N HIS A 47 2.46 -23.55 -0.61
CA HIS A 47 1.92 -24.42 0.42
C HIS A 47 2.01 -25.91 0.03
N ASP A 48 1.62 -26.24 -1.21
CA ASP A 48 1.53 -27.63 -1.70
C ASP A 48 2.86 -28.16 -2.27
N ALA A 49 3.93 -27.37 -2.25
CA ALA A 49 5.25 -27.85 -2.63
C ALA A 49 5.79 -28.83 -1.58
N ARG A 50 6.75 -29.67 -1.98
CA ARG A 50 7.41 -30.61 -1.06
C ARG A 50 8.04 -29.87 0.11
N ILE A 51 7.94 -30.46 1.30
CA ILE A 51 8.62 -29.93 2.49
C ILE A 51 10.10 -29.74 2.19
N GLY A 52 10.61 -28.53 2.45
CA GLY A 52 11.98 -28.11 2.12
C GLY A 52 12.15 -27.47 0.75
N GLU A 53 11.13 -27.51 -0.12
CA GLU A 53 11.08 -26.85 -1.44
C GLU A 53 9.99 -25.75 -1.51
N GLN A 54 9.40 -25.39 -0.36
CA GLN A 54 8.26 -24.48 -0.29
C GLN A 54 8.66 -23.00 -0.39
N TRP A 55 9.92 -22.67 -0.15
CA TRP A 55 10.40 -21.30 -0.07
C TRP A 55 11.37 -20.97 -1.19
N TYR A 56 11.09 -19.85 -1.86
CA TYR A 56 11.95 -19.19 -2.86
C TYR A 56 12.17 -17.76 -2.45
N PHE A 57 13.28 -17.15 -2.85
CA PHE A 57 13.50 -15.73 -2.61
C PHE A 57 14.27 -15.07 -3.75
N ASP A 58 14.04 -13.76 -3.89
CA ASP A 58 14.80 -12.84 -4.73
C ASP A 58 15.22 -11.62 -3.93
N ASP A 59 16.45 -11.16 -4.11
CA ASP A 59 17.01 -9.98 -3.46
C ASP A 59 16.95 -8.77 -4.37
N PHE A 60 16.60 -7.61 -3.80
CA PHE A 60 16.50 -6.35 -4.51
C PHE A 60 17.31 -5.26 -3.82
N ASP A 61 17.90 -4.37 -4.63
CA ASP A 61 18.69 -3.20 -4.24
C ASP A 61 17.84 -1.93 -4.07
N PHE A 62 16.55 -2.09 -3.77
CA PHE A 62 15.61 -0.98 -3.56
C PHE A 62 14.50 -1.33 -2.56
N HIS A 63 14.00 -0.29 -1.88
CA HIS A 63 12.87 -0.44 -0.96
C HIS A 63 11.56 -0.70 -1.68
N MET A 64 10.99 -1.88 -1.42
CA MET A 64 9.69 -2.29 -1.92
C MET A 64 8.57 -1.55 -1.20
N GLN A 65 7.63 -1.00 -1.96
CA GLN A 65 6.47 -0.27 -1.43
C GLN A 65 5.16 -0.98 -1.64
N ASP A 66 5.01 -1.70 -2.76
CA ASP A 66 3.78 -2.41 -3.05
C ASP A 66 4.02 -3.62 -3.95
N ILE A 67 3.14 -4.62 -3.84
CA ILE A 67 3.18 -5.86 -4.61
C ILE A 67 1.78 -6.17 -5.10
N ILE A 68 1.63 -6.40 -6.40
CA ILE A 68 0.37 -6.79 -7.01
C ILE A 68 0.54 -7.94 -8.02
N LEU A 69 -0.56 -8.58 -8.37
CA LEU A 69 -0.64 -9.38 -9.59
C LEU A 69 -1.03 -8.46 -10.75
N PHE A 70 -0.38 -8.62 -11.88
CA PHE A 70 -0.63 -7.88 -13.10
C PHE A 70 -0.77 -8.84 -14.29
N SER A 71 -1.94 -8.88 -14.87
CA SER A 71 -2.20 -9.59 -16.13
C SER A 71 -1.80 -8.68 -17.27
N ASN A 72 -0.78 -9.06 -18.03
CA ASN A 72 -0.28 -8.26 -19.14
C ASN A 72 -0.56 -8.94 -20.49
N PRO A 73 -1.61 -8.54 -21.20
CA PRO A 73 -1.96 -9.14 -22.50
C PRO A 73 -0.93 -8.88 -23.60
N GLU A 74 -0.05 -7.87 -23.47
CA GLU A 74 1.02 -7.59 -24.43
C GLU A 74 2.13 -8.65 -24.39
N ILE A 75 2.27 -9.38 -23.28
CA ILE A 75 3.33 -10.36 -23.08
C ILE A 75 2.75 -11.78 -23.12
N ASP A 76 1.74 -12.04 -22.33
CA ASP A 76 1.04 -13.34 -22.24
C ASP A 76 -0.30 -13.12 -21.51
N ALA A 77 -1.40 -13.19 -22.24
CA ALA A 77 -2.74 -12.99 -21.71
C ALA A 77 -3.18 -14.06 -20.68
N THR A 78 -2.43 -15.16 -20.57
CA THR A 78 -2.74 -16.29 -19.67
C THR A 78 -1.94 -16.27 -18.37
N THR A 79 -1.07 -15.27 -18.20
CA THR A 79 -0.07 -15.28 -17.16
C THR A 79 -0.11 -14.00 -16.35
N ASP A 80 -0.31 -14.13 -15.04
CA ASP A 80 -0.18 -13.02 -14.10
C ASP A 80 1.28 -12.82 -13.69
N TYR A 81 1.77 -11.60 -13.81
CA TYR A 81 3.08 -11.19 -13.33
C TYR A 81 3.01 -10.70 -11.89
N LEU A 82 3.95 -11.13 -11.06
CA LEU A 82 4.20 -10.44 -9.81
C LEU A 82 4.86 -9.10 -10.14
N THR A 83 4.16 -8.03 -9.83
CA THR A 83 4.63 -6.67 -10.12
C THR A 83 4.94 -5.96 -8.82
N TYR A 84 6.15 -5.43 -8.72
CA TYR A 84 6.70 -4.78 -7.55
C TYR A 84 6.95 -3.32 -7.84
N LEU A 85 6.53 -2.43 -6.93
CA LEU A 85 6.81 -1.01 -7.00
C LEU A 85 7.82 -0.63 -5.92
N SER A 86 8.93 0.02 -6.31
CA SER A 86 9.87 0.61 -5.35
C SER A 86 9.44 1.99 -4.89
N SER A 87 9.99 2.46 -3.76
CA SER A 87 9.83 3.84 -3.29
C SER A 87 10.33 4.87 -4.30
N GLU A 88 11.33 4.52 -5.07
CA GLU A 88 11.98 5.38 -6.05
C GLU A 88 11.34 5.33 -7.43
N GLY A 89 10.27 4.55 -7.62
CA GLY A 89 9.52 4.46 -8.87
C GLY A 89 10.05 3.42 -9.85
N ASP A 90 10.85 2.45 -9.39
CA ASP A 90 11.15 1.27 -10.19
C ASP A 90 9.97 0.32 -10.15
N VAL A 91 9.61 -0.22 -11.30
CA VAL A 91 8.55 -1.22 -11.44
C VAL A 91 9.18 -2.47 -12.01
N TYR A 92 9.21 -3.51 -11.20
CA TYR A 92 9.79 -4.80 -11.58
C TYR A 92 8.67 -5.80 -11.82
N HIS A 93 8.72 -6.49 -12.95
CA HIS A 93 7.79 -7.52 -13.34
C HIS A 93 8.50 -8.87 -13.32
N GLY A 94 8.14 -9.70 -12.34
CA GLY A 94 8.74 -11.00 -12.11
C GLY A 94 7.86 -12.14 -12.59
N TRP A 95 8.44 -13.01 -13.42
CA TRP A 95 7.84 -14.27 -13.84
C TRP A 95 8.93 -15.30 -14.18
N TRP A 96 8.62 -16.58 -14.03
CA TRP A 96 9.57 -17.65 -14.30
C TRP A 96 10.09 -17.72 -15.76
N LYS A 97 9.38 -17.11 -16.71
CA LYS A 97 9.79 -17.06 -18.12
C LYS A 97 10.57 -15.81 -18.53
N GLY A 98 10.69 -14.83 -17.64
CA GLY A 98 11.43 -13.60 -17.94
C GLY A 98 11.04 -12.45 -17.04
N ASN A 99 12.04 -11.73 -16.61
CA ASN A 99 11.90 -10.57 -15.74
C ASN A 99 12.24 -9.31 -16.52
N PHE A 100 11.56 -8.22 -16.24
CA PHE A 100 11.95 -6.90 -16.75
C PHE A 100 11.67 -5.81 -15.72
N ARG A 101 12.42 -4.73 -15.82
CA ARG A 101 12.31 -3.56 -14.94
C ARG A 101 11.95 -2.36 -15.81
N GLU A 102 11.06 -1.53 -15.30
CA GLU A 102 10.68 -0.24 -15.85
C GLU A 102 10.98 0.85 -14.84
N LYS A 103 11.02 2.10 -15.31
CA LYS A 103 11.17 3.28 -14.45
C LYS A 103 10.04 4.26 -14.66
N ILE A 104 9.42 4.72 -13.57
CA ILE A 104 8.49 5.84 -13.60
C ILE A 104 9.31 7.13 -13.64
N PRO A 105 9.29 7.91 -14.74
CA PRO A 105 10.15 9.08 -14.90
C PRO A 105 9.84 10.18 -13.87
N GLY A 106 10.85 10.68 -13.21
CA GLY A 106 10.75 11.78 -12.24
C GLY A 106 10.22 11.38 -10.87
N ALA A 107 9.84 10.10 -10.66
CA ALA A 107 9.45 9.58 -9.36
C ALA A 107 10.67 9.36 -8.45
N GLY A 108 10.43 9.31 -7.14
CA GLY A 108 11.47 9.05 -6.15
C GLY A 108 12.07 10.31 -5.53
N THR A 109 13.07 10.07 -4.68
CA THR A 109 13.73 11.10 -3.87
C THR A 109 15.24 11.15 -4.10
N TRP A 110 15.86 9.97 -4.26
CA TRP A 110 17.31 9.80 -4.25
C TRP A 110 17.92 9.47 -5.62
N VAL A 111 17.07 9.20 -6.61
CA VAL A 111 17.53 8.90 -7.97
C VAL A 111 17.82 10.19 -8.76
N THR A 112 18.74 10.10 -9.72
CA THR A 112 19.26 11.27 -10.45
C THR A 112 18.21 12.01 -11.29
N ASP A 113 17.16 11.33 -11.72
CA ASP A 113 16.06 11.88 -12.50
C ASP A 113 14.86 12.32 -11.67
N ALA A 114 14.94 12.17 -10.33
CA ALA A 114 13.86 12.56 -9.42
C ALA A 114 13.54 14.06 -9.51
N LYS A 115 12.26 14.38 -9.64
CA LYS A 115 11.77 15.76 -9.69
C LYS A 115 11.41 16.35 -8.32
N GLY A 116 11.77 15.65 -7.23
CA GLY A 116 11.56 16.10 -5.87
C GLY A 116 10.11 16.00 -5.38
N HIS A 117 9.26 15.23 -6.06
CA HIS A 117 7.89 15.03 -5.61
C HIS A 117 7.80 14.08 -4.41
N GLY A 118 8.77 13.18 -4.23
CA GLY A 118 8.83 12.22 -3.13
C GLY A 118 8.62 10.78 -3.57
N ARG A 119 8.43 9.89 -2.59
CA ARG A 119 8.39 8.43 -2.79
C ARG A 119 7.07 7.97 -3.39
N MET A 120 7.12 6.89 -4.15
CA MET A 120 5.93 6.15 -4.57
C MET A 120 5.38 5.34 -3.39
N SER A 121 4.07 5.04 -3.41
CA SER A 121 3.37 4.39 -2.29
C SER A 121 2.56 3.17 -2.70
N ALA A 122 1.86 3.23 -3.82
CA ALA A 122 0.94 2.16 -4.23
C ALA A 122 0.88 2.03 -5.76
N ILE A 123 0.64 0.81 -6.21
CA ILE A 123 0.39 0.45 -7.61
C ILE A 123 -0.86 -0.40 -7.73
N THR A 124 -1.59 -0.29 -8.81
CA THR A 124 -2.78 -1.09 -9.09
C THR A 124 -2.96 -1.32 -10.58
N GLN A 125 -3.59 -2.42 -10.93
CA GLN A 125 -4.11 -2.64 -12.26
C GLN A 125 -5.55 -2.14 -12.37
N VAL A 126 -5.86 -1.41 -13.46
CA VAL A 126 -7.21 -1.00 -13.84
C VAL A 126 -7.36 -1.27 -15.34
N GLY A 127 -8.27 -2.17 -15.69
CA GLY A 127 -8.33 -2.72 -17.04
C GLY A 127 -7.04 -3.47 -17.41
N ASP A 128 -6.44 -3.11 -18.52
CA ASP A 128 -5.15 -3.64 -18.99
C ASP A 128 -3.93 -2.79 -18.60
N LYS A 129 -4.14 -1.70 -17.83
CA LYS A 129 -3.08 -0.74 -17.48
C LYS A 129 -2.72 -0.73 -16.01
N LEU A 130 -1.49 -0.30 -15.74
CA LEU A 130 -1.04 -0.02 -14.38
C LEU A 130 -1.17 1.47 -14.06
N TYR A 131 -1.55 1.73 -12.83
CA TYR A 131 -1.59 3.05 -12.22
C TYR A 131 -0.80 3.03 -10.93
N ALA A 132 -0.03 4.09 -10.67
CA ALA A 132 0.76 4.22 -9.46
C ALA A 132 0.56 5.60 -8.84
N CYS A 133 0.59 5.69 -7.51
CA CYS A 133 0.51 6.95 -6.79
C CYS A 133 1.56 7.05 -5.69
N GLY A 134 1.80 8.28 -5.19
CA GLY A 134 2.79 8.50 -4.15
C GLY A 134 2.72 9.87 -3.50
N GLN A 135 3.77 10.21 -2.78
CA GLN A 135 3.96 11.50 -2.14
C GLN A 135 4.01 12.63 -3.17
N GLY A 136 3.78 13.87 -2.74
CA GLY A 136 3.77 15.03 -3.62
C GLY A 136 2.65 15.02 -4.65
N GLY A 137 1.59 14.26 -4.42
CA GLY A 137 0.42 14.21 -5.29
C GLY A 137 0.67 13.51 -6.63
N GLN A 138 1.69 12.69 -6.72
CA GLN A 138 2.05 11.95 -7.94
C GLN A 138 0.99 10.89 -8.26
N ILE A 139 0.48 10.90 -9.49
CA ILE A 139 -0.37 9.83 -10.04
C ILE A 139 0.12 9.55 -11.46
N TYR A 140 0.54 8.34 -11.72
CA TYR A 140 1.04 7.90 -13.04
C TYR A 140 0.16 6.82 -13.63
N ARG A 141 0.14 6.78 -14.96
CA ARG A 141 -0.46 5.73 -15.78
C ARG A 141 0.59 5.13 -16.70
N ARG A 142 0.67 3.80 -16.73
CA ARG A 142 1.45 3.07 -17.73
C ARG A 142 0.71 3.02 -19.06
N GLN A 143 1.37 3.45 -20.12
CA GLN A 143 0.83 3.43 -21.49
C GLN A 143 1.31 2.20 -22.28
N GLY A 144 2.41 1.59 -21.86
CA GLY A 144 3.10 0.46 -22.46
C GLY A 144 4.47 0.29 -21.80
N ARG A 145 5.28 -0.63 -22.27
CA ARG A 145 6.60 -0.88 -21.70
C ARG A 145 7.47 0.38 -21.73
N ASP A 146 8.10 0.72 -20.58
CA ASP A 146 8.94 1.91 -20.37
C ASP A 146 8.25 3.24 -20.71
N ASN A 147 6.93 3.24 -20.80
CA ASN A 147 6.13 4.42 -21.14
C ASN A 147 5.12 4.72 -20.04
N TRP A 148 5.53 5.56 -19.10
CA TRP A 148 4.72 6.07 -18.01
C TRP A 148 4.46 7.56 -18.18
N SER A 149 3.24 7.99 -17.93
CA SER A 149 2.85 9.40 -17.98
C SER A 149 2.12 9.82 -16.72
N LEU A 150 2.31 11.07 -16.30
CA LEU A 150 1.48 11.68 -15.26
C LEU A 150 0.03 11.70 -15.71
N LEU A 151 -0.87 11.27 -14.84
CA LEU A 151 -2.30 11.33 -15.07
C LEU A 151 -2.79 12.79 -15.00
N THR A 152 -2.23 13.57 -14.08
CA THR A 152 -2.55 14.98 -13.87
C THR A 152 -1.40 15.72 -13.18
N HIS A 153 -1.25 17.00 -13.47
CA HIS A 153 -0.34 17.92 -12.78
C HIS A 153 -0.99 18.63 -11.59
N LYS A 154 -2.32 18.49 -11.41
CA LYS A 154 -3.13 19.29 -10.47
C LYS A 154 -2.68 19.20 -9.02
N LEU A 155 -2.18 18.03 -8.61
CA LEU A 155 -1.79 17.77 -7.23
C LEU A 155 -0.28 17.81 -6.98
N LEU A 156 0.53 17.98 -8.04
CA LEU A 156 1.98 17.88 -7.91
C LEU A 156 2.53 18.94 -6.97
N PHE A 157 3.39 18.49 -6.07
CA PHE A 157 4.11 19.34 -5.13
C PHE A 157 5.09 20.25 -5.88
N ASP A 158 4.93 21.54 -5.70
CA ASP A 158 5.83 22.53 -6.28
C ASP A 158 7.07 22.73 -5.40
N MET A 159 8.08 21.90 -5.65
CA MET A 159 9.36 21.96 -4.93
C MET A 159 10.06 23.31 -5.13
N ALA A 160 10.00 23.91 -6.31
CA ALA A 160 10.65 25.18 -6.60
C ALA A 160 10.07 26.32 -5.75
N SER A 161 8.73 26.44 -5.71
CA SER A 161 8.05 27.41 -4.85
C SER A 161 8.31 27.14 -3.37
N TYR A 162 8.37 25.86 -2.95
CA TYR A 162 8.71 25.48 -1.58
C TYR A 162 10.11 25.96 -1.20
N GLN A 163 11.12 25.65 -2.01
CA GLN A 163 12.51 26.05 -1.76
C GLN A 163 12.64 27.58 -1.72
N LYS A 164 12.06 28.28 -2.69
CA LYS A 164 12.07 29.75 -2.73
C LYS A 164 11.50 30.38 -1.44
N LYS A 165 10.38 29.83 -0.93
CA LYS A 165 9.80 30.30 0.33
C LYS A 165 10.68 29.98 1.53
N LYS A 166 11.44 28.87 1.49
CA LYS A 166 12.34 28.44 2.54
C LYS A 166 13.64 29.27 2.61
N GLU A 167 14.09 29.88 1.50
CA GLU A 167 15.29 30.70 1.44
C GLU A 167 15.27 31.87 2.42
N GLY A 168 14.09 32.45 2.71
CA GLY A 168 13.90 33.54 3.67
C GLY A 168 13.76 33.12 5.15
N ARG A 169 14.10 31.87 5.50
CA ARG A 169 13.94 31.34 6.85
C ARG A 169 14.84 32.05 7.86
N PRO A 170 14.29 32.77 8.87
CA PRO A 170 15.06 33.31 9.99
C PRO A 170 15.71 32.20 10.83
N ARG A 171 16.69 32.55 11.62
CA ARG A 171 17.24 31.61 12.65
C ARG A 171 16.16 31.30 13.68
N THR A 172 16.24 30.16 14.30
CA THR A 172 15.25 29.69 15.29
C THR A 172 15.20 30.54 16.56
N ASP A 173 16.29 31.26 16.87
CA ASP A 173 16.43 32.20 17.98
C ASP A 173 16.02 33.65 17.62
N ASP A 174 15.67 33.91 16.35
CA ASP A 174 15.18 35.22 15.90
C ASP A 174 13.74 35.46 16.37
N PRO A 175 13.45 36.66 16.93
CA PRO A 175 12.08 37.02 17.32
C PRO A 175 11.04 36.92 16.23
N GLY A 176 11.45 37.06 14.95
CA GLY A 176 10.61 36.93 13.77
C GLY A 176 10.30 35.48 13.35
N TYR A 177 11.00 34.48 13.92
CA TYR A 177 10.90 33.09 13.46
C TYR A 177 9.47 32.52 13.54
N LEU A 178 8.77 32.75 14.66
CA LEU A 178 7.41 32.23 14.83
C LEU A 178 6.40 32.88 13.88
N SER A 179 6.56 34.17 13.59
CA SER A 179 5.71 34.87 12.61
C SER A 179 5.95 34.33 11.19
N TRP A 180 7.23 34.21 10.81
CA TRP A 180 7.62 33.59 9.55
C TRP A 180 7.11 32.16 9.43
N LEU A 181 7.20 31.33 10.48
CA LEU A 181 6.75 29.94 10.48
C LEU A 181 5.24 29.84 10.21
N ARG A 182 4.44 30.69 10.84
CA ARG A 182 2.98 30.74 10.63
C ARG A 182 2.64 31.13 9.19
N GLU A 183 3.30 32.14 8.65
CA GLU A 183 3.12 32.60 7.28
C GLU A 183 3.57 31.52 6.29
N PHE A 184 4.72 30.90 6.55
CA PHE A 184 5.22 29.78 5.73
C PHE A 184 4.23 28.63 5.71
N GLN A 185 3.71 28.18 6.85
CA GLN A 185 2.72 27.09 6.92
C GLN A 185 1.43 27.40 6.14
N GLN A 186 1.00 28.66 6.13
CA GLN A 186 -0.20 29.09 5.39
C GLN A 186 0.03 29.15 3.87
N GLN A 187 1.24 29.50 3.45
CA GLN A 187 1.55 29.79 2.05
C GLN A 187 2.39 28.71 1.36
N ALA A 188 2.96 27.76 2.11
CA ALA A 188 3.75 26.69 1.51
C ALA A 188 2.89 25.84 0.57
N PRO A 189 3.47 25.35 -0.52
CA PRO A 189 2.79 24.37 -1.38
C PRO A 189 2.31 23.17 -0.56
N LYS A 190 1.13 22.71 -0.89
CA LYS A 190 0.54 21.56 -0.22
C LYS A 190 1.27 20.29 -0.62
N ASN A 191 1.72 19.54 0.36
CA ASN A 191 2.37 18.25 0.15
C ASN A 191 1.38 17.12 0.47
N ILE A 192 0.82 16.54 -0.59
CA ILE A 192 -0.18 15.48 -0.50
C ILE A 192 0.53 14.14 -0.57
N SER A 193 0.28 13.27 0.41
CA SER A 193 0.71 11.87 0.40
C SER A 193 -0.45 10.99 -0.04
N LEU A 194 -0.37 10.41 -1.23
CA LEU A 194 -1.35 9.45 -1.73
C LEU A 194 -0.90 8.05 -1.33
N ASN A 195 -1.78 7.31 -0.65
CA ASN A 195 -1.45 6.03 -0.02
C ASN A 195 -2.07 4.83 -0.73
N ALA A 196 -3.20 5.02 -1.42
CA ALA A 196 -3.86 3.95 -2.16
C ALA A 196 -4.52 4.49 -3.43
N ILE A 197 -4.56 3.62 -4.45
CA ILE A 197 -5.21 3.86 -5.75
C ILE A 197 -5.91 2.58 -6.19
N LYS A 198 -7.18 2.67 -6.59
CA LYS A 198 -7.99 1.57 -7.12
C LYS A 198 -8.97 2.09 -8.15
N GLY A 199 -9.34 1.29 -9.15
CA GLY A 199 -10.33 1.67 -10.15
C GLY A 199 -11.16 0.50 -10.63
N LEU A 200 -12.37 0.81 -11.11
CA LEU A 200 -13.25 -0.12 -11.84
C LEU A 200 -12.95 -0.11 -13.34
N SER A 201 -12.62 1.06 -13.85
CA SER A 201 -12.30 1.35 -15.26
C SER A 201 -11.36 2.55 -15.33
N GLU A 202 -10.80 2.83 -16.51
CA GLU A 202 -9.87 3.95 -16.71
C GLU A 202 -10.51 5.34 -16.49
N ASP A 203 -11.83 5.41 -16.45
CA ASP A 203 -12.65 6.59 -16.14
C ASP A 203 -13.32 6.52 -14.76
N ALA A 204 -12.96 5.56 -13.94
CA ALA A 204 -13.52 5.40 -12.60
C ALA A 204 -12.45 4.94 -11.60
N ILE A 205 -11.52 5.86 -11.27
CA ILE A 205 -10.38 5.60 -10.40
C ILE A 205 -10.46 6.44 -9.14
N TYR A 206 -10.36 5.80 -7.99
CA TYR A 206 -10.28 6.45 -6.68
C TYR A 206 -8.84 6.48 -6.20
N VAL A 207 -8.44 7.60 -5.59
CA VAL A 207 -7.12 7.79 -4.98
C VAL A 207 -7.31 8.44 -3.61
N CYS A 208 -6.68 7.91 -2.59
CA CYS A 208 -6.81 8.44 -1.24
C CYS A 208 -5.47 8.60 -0.53
N GLY A 209 -5.48 9.44 0.52
CA GLY A 209 -4.29 9.71 1.31
C GLY A 209 -4.52 10.81 2.33
N SER A 210 -3.51 11.67 2.53
CA SER A 210 -3.59 12.82 3.41
C SER A 210 -2.77 14.02 2.94
N GLU A 211 -3.19 15.20 3.34
CA GLU A 211 -2.42 16.45 3.33
C GLU A 211 -2.10 16.83 4.78
N GLY A 212 -0.90 16.47 5.25
CA GLY A 212 -0.62 16.49 6.69
C GLY A 212 -1.55 15.50 7.42
N THR A 213 -2.40 16.04 8.33
CA THR A 213 -3.42 15.25 9.05
C THR A 213 -4.79 15.26 8.35
N ARG A 214 -5.02 16.14 7.37
CA ARG A 214 -6.28 16.24 6.63
C ARG A 214 -6.44 15.06 5.67
N PRO A 215 -7.53 14.29 5.74
CA PRO A 215 -7.82 13.24 4.76
C PRO A 215 -8.08 13.84 3.38
N VAL A 216 -7.59 13.18 2.35
CA VAL A 216 -7.88 13.52 0.95
C VAL A 216 -8.38 12.29 0.20
N LEU A 217 -9.40 12.52 -0.62
CA LEU A 217 -9.98 11.51 -1.49
C LEU A 217 -10.28 12.14 -2.84
N TYR A 218 -9.82 11.51 -3.89
CA TYR A 218 -10.00 11.98 -5.26
C TYR A 218 -10.64 10.92 -6.13
N PHE A 219 -11.33 11.37 -7.15
CA PHE A 219 -11.91 10.55 -8.21
C PHE A 219 -11.47 11.06 -9.57
N TRP A 220 -10.97 10.16 -10.41
CA TRP A 220 -10.65 10.42 -11.80
C TRP A 220 -11.76 9.87 -12.69
N ASP A 221 -12.35 10.72 -13.54
CA ASP A 221 -13.48 10.42 -14.43
C ASP A 221 -13.07 10.11 -15.87
N GLY A 222 -11.77 9.85 -16.12
CA GLY A 222 -11.21 9.68 -17.46
C GLY A 222 -10.69 10.98 -18.07
N SER A 223 -11.11 12.13 -17.58
CA SER A 223 -10.75 13.45 -18.13
C SER A 223 -10.22 14.43 -17.07
N ALA A 224 -10.77 14.38 -15.87
CA ALA A 224 -10.45 15.31 -14.80
C ALA A 224 -10.36 14.61 -13.44
N LEU A 225 -9.53 15.17 -12.55
CA LEU A 225 -9.44 14.74 -11.16
C LEU A 225 -10.32 15.61 -10.26
N HIS A 226 -11.29 14.99 -9.59
CA HIS A 226 -12.24 15.61 -8.68
C HIS A 226 -11.86 15.34 -7.24
N GLU A 227 -11.78 16.37 -6.40
CA GLU A 227 -11.64 16.22 -4.96
C GLU A 227 -13.02 15.89 -4.36
N LEU A 228 -13.10 14.79 -3.62
CA LEU A 228 -14.31 14.37 -2.94
C LEU A 228 -14.28 14.84 -1.48
N LYS A 229 -15.35 15.51 -1.07
CA LYS A 229 -15.45 15.97 0.31
C LYS A 229 -15.64 14.78 1.25
N VAL A 230 -14.79 14.69 2.24
CA VAL A 230 -14.91 13.76 3.37
C VAL A 230 -15.08 14.58 4.65
N HIS A 231 -16.12 14.26 5.42
CA HIS A 231 -16.46 14.99 6.64
C HIS A 231 -15.69 14.38 7.83
N LEU A 232 -14.39 14.58 7.83
CA LEU A 232 -13.46 14.15 8.88
C LEU A 232 -12.49 15.30 9.15
N GLU A 233 -12.19 15.55 10.43
CA GLU A 233 -11.26 16.61 10.80
C GLU A 233 -9.80 16.18 10.59
N GLU A 234 -9.44 15.01 11.09
CA GLU A 234 -8.09 14.46 11.00
C GLU A 234 -8.14 12.96 10.71
N ALA A 235 -7.44 12.53 9.69
CA ALA A 235 -7.15 11.12 9.42
C ALA A 235 -6.16 10.99 8.26
N ALA A 236 -5.46 9.86 8.16
CA ALA A 236 -4.80 9.47 6.92
C ALA A 236 -5.55 8.28 6.34
N LEU A 237 -6.04 8.42 5.11
CA LEU A 237 -6.70 7.31 4.40
C LEU A 237 -5.61 6.40 3.83
N THR A 238 -5.79 5.08 3.95
CA THR A 238 -4.73 4.09 3.68
C THR A 238 -5.13 2.99 2.71
N GLY A 239 -6.42 2.70 2.57
CA GLY A 239 -6.89 1.60 1.75
C GLY A 239 -8.23 1.88 1.07
N ILE A 240 -8.41 1.29 -0.10
CA ILE A 240 -9.62 1.39 -0.93
C ILE A 240 -10.05 -0.03 -1.31
N TYR A 241 -11.32 -0.33 -1.12
CA TYR A 241 -11.98 -1.49 -1.70
C TYR A 241 -13.21 -1.04 -2.49
N ILE A 242 -13.31 -1.48 -3.73
CA ILE A 242 -14.43 -1.17 -4.62
C ILE A 242 -15.24 -2.47 -4.80
N GLU A 243 -16.43 -2.49 -4.25
CA GLU A 243 -17.36 -3.61 -4.41
C GLU A 243 -18.07 -3.51 -5.77
N HIS A 244 -18.58 -2.34 -6.09
CA HIS A 244 -19.17 -1.94 -7.38
C HIS A 244 -19.23 -0.40 -7.47
N ALA A 245 -19.72 0.15 -8.58
CA ALA A 245 -19.70 1.59 -8.86
C ALA A 245 -20.38 2.44 -7.77
N ASP A 246 -21.41 1.91 -7.11
CA ASP A 246 -22.14 2.58 -6.05
C ASP A 246 -21.72 2.17 -4.64
N SER A 247 -20.76 1.27 -4.48
CA SER A 247 -20.31 0.78 -3.18
C SER A 247 -18.79 0.73 -3.14
N VAL A 248 -18.21 1.77 -2.55
CA VAL A 248 -16.78 1.94 -2.36
C VAL A 248 -16.49 2.15 -0.88
N TRP A 249 -15.52 1.42 -0.37
CA TRP A 249 -15.09 1.45 1.01
C TRP A 249 -13.69 2.04 1.10
N ILE A 250 -13.48 2.97 2.02
CA ILE A 250 -12.18 3.61 2.27
C ILE A 250 -11.85 3.43 3.74
N CYS A 251 -10.67 2.97 4.05
CA CYS A 251 -10.20 2.85 5.44
C CYS A 251 -8.99 3.73 5.72
N GLY A 252 -8.66 3.90 7.01
CA GLY A 252 -7.55 4.74 7.41
C GLY A 252 -7.16 4.62 8.87
N ARG A 253 -6.38 5.60 9.32
CA ARG A 253 -6.00 5.79 10.71
C ARG A 253 -7.21 6.18 11.56
N GLU A 254 -7.05 6.13 12.87
CA GLU A 254 -8.06 6.51 13.88
C GLU A 254 -9.37 5.72 13.73
N GLY A 255 -9.29 4.48 13.19
CA GLY A 255 -10.45 3.63 12.98
C GLY A 255 -11.39 4.12 11.89
N VAL A 256 -10.92 5.02 11.02
CA VAL A 256 -11.75 5.56 9.94
C VAL A 256 -12.14 4.46 8.98
N LEU A 257 -13.45 4.40 8.71
CA LEU A 257 -14.05 3.64 7.62
C LEU A 257 -15.12 4.51 6.99
N LEU A 258 -15.02 4.75 5.69
CA LEU A 258 -16.00 5.48 4.90
C LEU A 258 -16.67 4.51 3.94
N HIS A 259 -17.94 4.75 3.66
CA HIS A 259 -18.70 4.05 2.64
C HIS A 259 -19.45 5.05 1.76
N GLY A 260 -19.44 4.81 0.46
CA GLY A 260 -20.10 5.69 -0.51
C GLY A 260 -19.70 5.44 -1.95
N SER A 261 -19.85 6.49 -2.76
CA SER A 261 -19.39 6.50 -4.15
C SER A 261 -19.18 7.93 -4.64
N TYR A 262 -18.59 8.09 -5.82
CA TYR A 262 -18.49 9.40 -6.48
C TYR A 262 -19.86 10.08 -6.63
N ALA A 263 -20.87 9.34 -7.04
CA ALA A 263 -22.20 9.87 -7.29
C ALA A 263 -22.97 10.25 -6.01
N ARG A 264 -22.77 9.51 -4.91
CA ARG A 264 -23.55 9.67 -3.66
C ARG A 264 -22.80 10.41 -2.56
N GLY A 265 -21.49 10.63 -2.73
CA GLY A 265 -20.60 11.08 -1.67
C GLY A 265 -20.22 9.95 -0.71
N PHE A 266 -19.38 10.28 0.26
CA PHE A 266 -18.87 9.35 1.27
C PHE A 266 -19.32 9.75 2.66
N THR A 267 -19.76 8.77 3.45
CA THR A 267 -20.17 8.95 4.84
C THR A 267 -19.33 8.07 5.77
N PRO A 268 -18.94 8.58 6.95
CA PRO A 268 -18.28 7.75 7.94
C PRO A 268 -19.21 6.64 8.45
N VAL A 269 -18.67 5.43 8.53
CA VAL A 269 -19.30 4.33 9.23
C VAL A 269 -18.99 4.47 10.72
N ASN A 270 -20.02 4.65 11.53
CA ASN A 270 -19.85 4.84 12.97
C ASN A 270 -19.47 3.52 13.65
N LEU A 271 -18.20 3.21 13.67
CA LEU A 271 -17.66 2.04 14.36
C LEU A 271 -17.61 2.31 15.87
N ARG A 272 -18.07 1.36 16.68
CA ARG A 272 -18.06 1.49 18.15
C ARG A 272 -16.65 1.43 18.76
N GLN A 273 -15.68 0.92 18.03
CA GLN A 273 -14.28 0.83 18.44
C GLN A 273 -13.47 1.95 17.78
N GLN A 274 -12.81 2.74 18.59
CA GLN A 274 -11.90 3.82 18.17
C GLN A 274 -10.45 3.36 18.27
N LEU A 275 -9.54 4.04 17.54
CA LEU A 275 -8.08 3.89 17.60
C LEU A 275 -7.50 2.70 16.82
N ASN A 276 -8.14 2.21 15.77
CA ASN A 276 -7.53 1.26 14.86
C ASN A 276 -6.78 1.98 13.73
N LEU A 277 -5.68 1.41 13.28
CA LEU A 277 -5.08 1.75 11.99
C LEU A 277 -5.38 0.60 11.03
N PHE A 278 -6.36 0.79 10.16
CA PHE A 278 -6.65 -0.16 9.11
C PHE A 278 -5.73 0.09 7.91
N HIS A 279 -5.06 -0.96 7.44
CA HIS A 279 -4.14 -0.87 6.32
C HIS A 279 -4.84 -1.06 4.98
N MET A 280 -5.82 -1.94 4.95
CA MET A 280 -6.55 -2.31 3.75
C MET A 280 -7.92 -2.90 4.10
N ILE A 281 -8.72 -3.15 3.08
CA ILE A 281 -10.01 -3.81 3.18
C ILE A 281 -10.01 -4.97 2.18
N THR A 282 -10.36 -6.16 2.65
CA THR A 282 -10.43 -7.37 1.81
C THR A 282 -11.80 -8.02 1.96
N PRO A 283 -12.54 -8.29 0.89
CA PRO A 283 -13.76 -9.08 0.97
C PRO A 283 -13.43 -10.56 1.23
N TYR A 284 -14.12 -11.17 2.17
CA TYR A 284 -14.01 -12.59 2.45
C TYR A 284 -15.32 -13.15 3.01
N ARG A 285 -15.90 -14.14 2.32
CA ARG A 285 -17.15 -14.83 2.74
C ARG A 285 -18.28 -13.86 3.12
N GLY A 286 -18.49 -12.84 2.27
CA GLY A 286 -19.56 -11.84 2.46
C GLY A 286 -19.31 -10.82 3.57
N LYS A 287 -18.11 -10.75 4.11
CA LYS A 287 -17.66 -9.76 5.10
C LYS A 287 -16.49 -8.96 4.58
N LEU A 288 -16.29 -7.78 5.16
CA LEU A 288 -15.08 -6.97 4.98
C LEU A 288 -14.09 -7.32 6.09
N ILE A 289 -12.88 -7.66 5.70
CA ILE A 289 -11.78 -7.99 6.61
C ILE A 289 -10.81 -6.82 6.66
N LEU A 290 -10.48 -6.38 7.87
CA LEU A 290 -9.66 -5.20 8.14
C LEU A 290 -8.50 -5.58 9.07
N PRO A 291 -7.27 -5.69 8.55
CA PRO A 291 -6.07 -5.83 9.39
C PRO A 291 -5.75 -4.49 10.06
N SER A 292 -5.41 -4.53 11.35
CA SER A 292 -5.08 -3.34 12.14
C SER A 292 -3.76 -3.52 12.89
N SER A 293 -2.91 -2.49 12.84
CA SER A 293 -1.61 -2.46 13.52
C SER A 293 -1.62 -1.76 14.88
N VAL A 294 -2.65 -0.99 15.23
CA VAL A 294 -2.73 -0.32 16.53
C VAL A 294 -3.18 -1.32 17.61
N ARG A 295 -2.52 -1.27 18.76
CA ARG A 295 -2.89 -2.14 19.91
C ARG A 295 -4.27 -1.80 20.47
N PRO A 296 -5.14 -2.82 20.66
CA PRO A 296 -4.88 -4.22 20.41
C PRO A 296 -4.99 -4.56 18.92
N GLY A 297 -3.81 -4.75 18.27
CA GLY A 297 -3.70 -5.16 16.87
C GLY A 297 -4.47 -6.45 16.59
N GLY A 298 -4.68 -6.75 15.32
CA GLY A 298 -5.33 -7.98 14.91
C GLY A 298 -6.19 -7.84 13.66
N LEU A 299 -6.96 -8.86 13.42
CA LEU A 299 -7.87 -8.96 12.30
C LEU A 299 -9.30 -8.68 12.75
N PHE A 300 -9.97 -7.81 12.03
CA PHE A 300 -11.37 -7.45 12.28
C PHE A 300 -12.24 -7.84 11.10
N GLU A 301 -13.51 -8.08 11.38
CA GLU A 301 -14.53 -8.35 10.38
C GLU A 301 -15.73 -7.43 10.56
N LEU A 302 -16.31 -7.01 9.44
CA LEU A 302 -17.52 -6.19 9.38
C LEU A 302 -18.46 -6.78 8.35
N ALA A 303 -19.69 -7.06 8.75
CA ALA A 303 -20.74 -7.41 7.79
C ALA A 303 -21.20 -6.13 7.06
N PRO A 304 -21.24 -6.11 5.72
CA PRO A 304 -21.75 -4.96 4.96
C PRO A 304 -23.14 -4.52 5.43
N GLY A 305 -23.38 -3.20 5.47
CA GLY A 305 -24.63 -2.64 5.95
C GLY A 305 -24.78 -2.57 7.46
N THR A 306 -23.76 -2.97 8.23
CA THR A 306 -23.74 -2.85 9.69
C THR A 306 -22.63 -1.89 10.15
N SER A 307 -22.65 -1.51 11.42
CA SER A 307 -21.56 -0.80 12.11
C SER A 307 -20.90 -1.66 13.19
N ASP A 308 -21.22 -2.96 13.22
CA ASP A 308 -20.76 -3.89 14.24
C ASP A 308 -19.42 -4.51 13.84
N LEU A 309 -18.35 -3.76 14.06
CA LEU A 309 -16.98 -4.25 13.85
C LEU A 309 -16.63 -5.23 14.97
N ARG A 310 -16.24 -6.43 14.59
CA ARG A 310 -15.85 -7.50 15.52
C ARG A 310 -14.45 -8.00 15.23
N ARG A 311 -13.84 -8.64 16.20
CA ARG A 311 -12.64 -9.45 15.92
C ARG A 311 -13.02 -10.62 15.03
N PHE A 312 -12.15 -10.95 14.11
CA PHE A 312 -12.32 -12.09 13.20
C PHE A 312 -12.46 -13.39 14.00
N SER A 313 -13.37 -14.24 13.57
CA SER A 313 -13.63 -15.55 14.17
C SER A 313 -13.49 -16.66 13.11
N PRO A 314 -12.72 -17.72 13.41
CA PRO A 314 -12.05 -18.03 14.67
C PRO A 314 -10.85 -17.09 14.96
N ALA A 315 -10.52 -16.95 16.24
CA ALA A 315 -9.45 -16.06 16.68
C ALA A 315 -8.10 -16.43 16.04
N LEU A 316 -7.32 -15.42 15.70
CA LEU A 316 -5.94 -15.60 15.22
C LEU A 316 -5.09 -16.37 16.24
N PRO A 317 -4.14 -17.20 15.80
CA PRO A 317 -3.05 -17.68 16.63
C PRO A 317 -2.31 -16.51 17.32
N LYS A 318 -1.70 -16.76 18.48
CA LYS A 318 -0.89 -15.74 19.16
C LYS A 318 0.22 -15.25 18.22
N LEU A 319 0.22 -13.97 17.90
CA LEU A 319 1.22 -13.37 17.01
C LEU A 319 2.62 -13.39 17.65
N ARG A 320 3.65 -13.55 16.82
CA ARG A 320 5.07 -13.36 17.15
C ARG A 320 5.47 -11.90 17.03
N GLY A 321 4.93 -11.22 16.02
CA GLY A 321 5.07 -9.78 15.81
C GLY A 321 4.03 -8.95 16.57
N GLU A 322 4.15 -7.63 16.45
CA GLU A 322 3.28 -6.70 17.18
C GLU A 322 1.96 -6.41 16.45
N TYR A 323 1.93 -6.55 15.12
CA TYR A 323 0.80 -6.12 14.30
C TYR A 323 0.64 -6.93 13.01
N ILE A 324 -0.54 -6.79 12.42
CA ILE A 324 -0.90 -7.31 11.10
C ILE A 324 -1.12 -6.12 10.17
N PHE A 325 -0.63 -6.22 8.94
CA PHE A 325 -0.78 -5.17 7.93
C PHE A 325 -1.46 -5.65 6.65
N TYR A 326 -1.55 -6.96 6.44
CA TYR A 326 -2.10 -7.53 5.22
C TYR A 326 -3.12 -8.64 5.51
N ALA A 327 -4.18 -8.64 4.72
CA ALA A 327 -5.12 -9.74 4.58
C ALA A 327 -5.50 -9.87 3.10
N GLY A 328 -5.28 -11.02 2.49
CA GLY A 328 -5.62 -11.29 1.09
C GLY A 328 -6.41 -12.57 0.95
N ALA A 329 -7.57 -12.52 0.31
CA ALA A 329 -8.42 -13.67 0.09
C ALA A 329 -8.31 -14.16 -1.35
N VAL A 330 -8.12 -15.45 -1.53
CA VAL A 330 -8.17 -16.12 -2.84
C VAL A 330 -8.99 -17.41 -2.67
N GLY A 331 -10.10 -17.51 -3.38
CA GLY A 331 -11.05 -18.58 -3.17
C GLY A 331 -11.56 -18.62 -1.71
N ASP A 332 -11.48 -19.76 -1.08
CA ASP A 332 -11.88 -19.98 0.32
C ASP A 332 -10.74 -19.74 1.32
N VAL A 333 -9.54 -19.41 0.84
CA VAL A 333 -8.35 -19.18 1.68
C VAL A 333 -8.17 -17.70 1.96
N LEU A 334 -7.86 -17.40 3.23
CA LEU A 334 -7.48 -16.06 3.67
C LEU A 334 -6.02 -16.09 4.17
N TRP A 335 -5.14 -15.40 3.45
CA TRP A 335 -3.78 -15.15 3.86
C TRP A 335 -3.70 -13.90 4.73
N VAL A 336 -3.02 -13.99 5.86
CA VAL A 336 -2.80 -12.86 6.78
C VAL A 336 -1.32 -12.74 7.07
N VAL A 337 -0.78 -11.53 6.89
CA VAL A 337 0.64 -11.27 7.14
C VAL A 337 0.80 -10.14 8.15
N GLY A 338 1.62 -10.39 9.13
CA GLY A 338 2.06 -9.46 10.15
C GLY A 338 3.56 -9.24 10.09
N GLN A 339 4.08 -8.46 11.02
CA GLN A 339 5.50 -8.13 11.09
C GLN A 339 6.43 -9.37 11.10
N LYS A 340 6.03 -10.44 11.81
CA LYS A 340 6.78 -11.69 11.95
C LYS A 340 5.93 -12.94 11.76
N ASP A 341 4.79 -12.80 11.15
CA ASP A 341 3.80 -13.87 11.04
C ASP A 341 3.26 -13.95 9.63
N ILE A 342 3.19 -15.16 9.10
CA ILE A 342 2.42 -15.52 7.92
C ILE A 342 1.42 -16.57 8.37
N LEU A 343 0.15 -16.28 8.22
CA LEU A 343 -0.94 -17.15 8.64
C LEU A 343 -1.83 -17.46 7.44
N ARG A 344 -2.24 -18.71 7.31
CA ARG A 344 -3.18 -19.20 6.31
C ARG A 344 -4.43 -19.70 7.02
N PHE A 345 -5.59 -19.24 6.59
CA PHE A 345 -6.89 -19.75 7.05
C PHE A 345 -7.57 -20.44 5.88
N ASP A 346 -7.83 -21.73 5.99
CA ASP A 346 -8.47 -22.52 4.92
C ASP A 346 -10.00 -22.45 4.94
N GLY A 347 -10.53 -21.63 5.85
CA GLY A 347 -11.96 -21.49 6.09
C GLY A 347 -12.46 -22.25 7.31
N ASN A 348 -11.64 -23.08 7.93
CA ASN A 348 -11.93 -23.86 9.14
C ASN A 348 -10.87 -23.63 10.21
N GLU A 349 -9.60 -23.75 9.84
CA GLU A 349 -8.48 -23.72 10.78
C GLU A 349 -7.39 -22.73 10.32
N TRP A 350 -6.68 -22.18 11.31
CA TRP A 350 -5.50 -21.37 11.09
C TRP A 350 -4.25 -22.23 11.06
N GLU A 351 -3.45 -22.04 10.03
CA GLU A 351 -2.09 -22.57 9.94
C GLU A 351 -1.09 -21.41 10.03
N ARG A 352 -0.03 -21.58 10.80
CA ARG A 352 1.12 -20.69 10.78
C ARG A 352 2.16 -21.24 9.82
N ILE A 353 2.57 -20.42 8.89
CA ILE A 353 3.63 -20.77 7.95
C ILE A 353 4.97 -20.42 8.60
N GLU A 354 5.76 -21.43 8.84
CA GLU A 354 7.07 -21.31 9.47
C GLU A 354 8.12 -20.98 8.40
N HIS A 355 8.83 -19.87 8.59
CA HIS A 355 9.99 -19.55 7.76
C HIS A 355 11.25 -20.10 8.42
N PRO A 356 12.19 -20.72 7.66
CA PRO A 356 13.38 -21.34 8.23
C PRO A 356 14.32 -20.38 8.99
N ASP A 357 14.25 -19.09 8.68
CA ASP A 357 15.12 -18.05 9.26
C ASP A 357 14.42 -17.17 10.32
N LEU A 358 13.15 -17.47 10.71
CA LEU A 358 12.39 -16.79 11.76
C LEU A 358 12.44 -17.50 13.10
#